data_65307b5e7404512875de59b7c7e30f18
#
_entry.id   65307b5e7404512875de59b7c7e30f18
#
_cell.length_a   1.000
_cell.length_b   1.000
_cell.length_c   1.000
_cell.angle_alpha   90.00
_cell.angle_beta   90.00
_cell.angle_gamma   90.00
#
_symmetry.space_group_name_H-M   'P 1'
#
loop_
_entity.id
_entity.type
_entity.pdbx_description
1 polymer ?
#
loop_
_entity_poly.entity_id
_entity_poly.type
_entity_poly.pdbx_seq_one_letter_code
_entity_poly.pdbx_strand_id
1 'polypeptide(L)'
;MLEHAGLCRAADRLEPQMFDEYGVQRGLRDKNGNGVVAGLTNISRIESFKMEDGKKIPCEGKLWYRGYDCIELVNGFRGDHFGFEEVAYLLLFGKLPNRDELKHFNDILASSRTLPTNFTRDVIMKAPSSDIMNSLTRSVLTLASYDKNCSDTSVENVLRQCLGLIAVFPMLAVYGYHAYNHYSNDESMYIHRPQKKLSTAENLLMMLRPDKQYTELEAKVLDTALVLHMEHGGGNNSTFTTRVVTSSGSDTYSVVAAALSSLKGPKHGGANIKVVEMMRDIEAHVSDWTDEDAVRAYLNKILNREAFDGKGLIYGMGHAVYSLSDPRAQVFKSFVEKLAVAKGRDKDFALYSMIERMAPEVISQKSRIYKGVSANVDFYSGFVYSMLEIPLELYTPIFAIARIVGWSAHRIEELINMDKIIRPAYKSVMQELEYVPLDQR
;
A
#
# COMPACT_ATOMS: atom_id res chain seq x y z
N MET A 1 2.76 -30.45 -19.07
CA MET A 1 2.51 -29.08 -18.56
C MET A 1 2.74 -27.99 -19.62
N LEU A 2 3.87 -27.96 -20.36
CA LEU A 2 4.11 -26.94 -21.41
C LEU A 2 3.09 -27.01 -22.54
N GLU A 3 2.74 -28.20 -23.02
CA GLU A 3 1.71 -28.43 -24.02
C GLU A 3 0.34 -27.92 -23.56
N HIS A 4 -0.11 -28.32 -22.37
CA HIS A 4 -1.38 -27.84 -21.79
C HIS A 4 -1.39 -26.31 -21.61
N ALA A 5 -0.27 -25.71 -21.20
CA ALA A 5 -0.15 -24.25 -21.13
C ALA A 5 -0.25 -23.59 -22.52
N GLY A 6 0.19 -24.32 -23.58
CA GLY A 6 0.00 -23.91 -24.98
C GLY A 6 -1.48 -23.86 -25.36
N LEU A 7 -2.23 -24.91 -25.01
CA LEU A 7 -3.68 -24.96 -25.24
C LEU A 7 -4.42 -23.83 -24.51
N CYS A 8 -4.10 -23.58 -23.23
CA CYS A 8 -4.68 -22.46 -22.49
C CYS A 8 -4.41 -21.12 -23.20
N ARG A 9 -3.15 -20.86 -23.61
CA ARG A 9 -2.81 -19.62 -24.31
C ARG A 9 -3.55 -19.44 -25.64
N ALA A 10 -3.81 -20.53 -26.34
CA ALA A 10 -4.55 -20.49 -27.61
C ALA A 10 -6.06 -20.25 -27.36
N ALA A 11 -6.64 -20.92 -26.36
CA ALA A 11 -8.06 -20.83 -26.04
C ALA A 11 -8.45 -19.47 -25.40
N ASP A 12 -7.59 -18.92 -24.55
CA ASP A 12 -7.93 -17.74 -23.73
C ASP A 12 -7.41 -16.42 -24.30
N ARG A 13 -6.86 -16.44 -25.51
CA ARG A 13 -6.34 -15.25 -26.17
C ARG A 13 -7.48 -14.36 -26.67
N LEU A 14 -7.53 -13.12 -26.17
CA LEU A 14 -8.41 -12.07 -26.66
C LEU A 14 -7.59 -11.04 -27.44
N GLU A 15 -8.00 -10.76 -28.68
CA GLU A 15 -7.29 -9.76 -29.49
C GLU A 15 -7.57 -8.34 -28.96
N PRO A 16 -6.54 -7.47 -28.89
CA PRO A 16 -6.69 -6.12 -28.34
C PRO A 16 -7.81 -5.29 -28.97
N GLN A 17 -8.07 -5.48 -30.28
CA GLN A 17 -9.11 -4.77 -31.03
C GLN A 17 -10.51 -5.07 -30.50
N MET A 18 -10.77 -6.28 -29.97
CA MET A 18 -12.06 -6.68 -29.44
C MET A 18 -12.51 -5.80 -28.26
N PHE A 19 -11.57 -5.32 -27.44
CA PHE A 19 -11.91 -4.42 -26.34
C PHE A 19 -12.47 -3.08 -26.84
N ASP A 20 -11.96 -2.58 -27.96
CA ASP A 20 -12.46 -1.36 -28.61
C ASP A 20 -13.79 -1.61 -29.31
N GLU A 21 -13.91 -2.71 -30.05
CA GLU A 21 -15.12 -3.13 -30.76
C GLU A 21 -16.33 -3.28 -29.81
N TYR A 22 -16.11 -3.92 -28.67
CA TYR A 22 -17.16 -4.11 -27.67
C TYR A 22 -17.27 -2.98 -26.63
N GLY A 23 -16.49 -1.90 -26.77
CA GLY A 23 -16.50 -0.75 -25.84
C GLY A 23 -16.06 -1.09 -24.42
N VAL A 24 -15.20 -2.11 -24.24
CA VAL A 24 -14.75 -2.57 -22.93
C VAL A 24 -13.62 -1.69 -22.39
N GLN A 25 -13.81 -1.17 -21.18
CA GLN A 25 -12.80 -0.38 -20.50
C GLN A 25 -11.78 -1.29 -19.76
N ARG A 26 -10.61 -1.45 -20.35
CA ARG A 26 -9.55 -2.31 -19.80
C ARG A 26 -9.09 -1.81 -18.42
N GLY A 27 -9.14 -2.70 -17.41
CA GLY A 27 -8.81 -2.32 -16.04
C GLY A 27 -9.76 -1.26 -15.46
N LEU A 28 -11.01 -1.20 -15.94
CA LEU A 28 -12.03 -0.22 -15.57
C LEU A 28 -11.59 1.23 -15.86
N ARG A 29 -10.82 1.43 -16.96
CA ARG A 29 -10.39 2.76 -17.41
C ARG A 29 -10.62 2.94 -18.89
N ASP A 30 -11.04 4.15 -19.28
CA ASP A 30 -11.14 4.53 -20.68
C ASP A 30 -9.74 4.75 -21.33
N LYS A 31 -9.74 5.04 -22.63
CA LYS A 31 -8.50 5.30 -23.42
C LYS A 31 -7.71 6.53 -22.91
N ASN A 32 -8.38 7.45 -22.22
CA ASN A 32 -7.78 8.64 -21.63
C ASN A 32 -7.30 8.40 -20.18
N GLY A 33 -7.48 7.17 -19.66
CA GLY A 33 -7.12 6.78 -18.31
C GLY A 33 -8.12 7.22 -17.23
N ASN A 34 -9.32 7.68 -17.60
CA ASN A 34 -10.37 7.97 -16.63
C ASN A 34 -10.95 6.66 -16.10
N GLY A 35 -11.08 6.55 -14.77
CA GLY A 35 -11.69 5.39 -14.13
C GLY A 35 -13.21 5.37 -14.28
N VAL A 36 -13.79 4.16 -14.31
CA VAL A 36 -15.23 3.98 -14.13
C VAL A 36 -15.61 4.42 -12.72
N VAL A 37 -16.68 5.20 -12.59
CA VAL A 37 -17.24 5.53 -11.27
C VAL A 37 -18.04 4.32 -10.79
N ALA A 38 -17.46 3.55 -9.88
CA ALA A 38 -18.03 2.29 -9.40
C ALA A 38 -18.82 2.43 -8.09
N GLY A 39 -18.72 3.56 -7.39
CA GLY A 39 -19.40 3.79 -6.14
C GLY A 39 -19.19 5.19 -5.57
N LEU A 40 -19.78 5.42 -4.41
CA LEU A 40 -19.66 6.66 -3.63
C LEU A 40 -18.89 6.39 -2.34
N THR A 41 -18.22 7.42 -1.81
CA THR A 41 -17.52 7.34 -0.52
C THR A 41 -17.46 8.69 0.17
N ASN A 42 -17.59 8.67 1.51
CA ASN A 42 -17.37 9.81 2.39
C ASN A 42 -15.98 9.74 3.08
N ILE A 43 -15.15 8.72 2.77
CA ILE A 43 -13.91 8.44 3.52
C ILE A 43 -12.77 9.32 3.01
N SER A 44 -12.62 9.43 1.69
CA SER A 44 -11.54 10.22 1.11
C SER A 44 -11.92 10.84 -0.23
N ARG A 45 -11.25 11.94 -0.56
CA ARG A 45 -11.32 12.59 -1.88
C ARG A 45 -9.92 12.79 -2.42
N ILE A 46 -9.77 12.52 -3.71
CA ILE A 46 -8.53 12.72 -4.45
C ILE A 46 -8.81 13.69 -5.59
N GLU A 47 -7.96 14.70 -5.76
CA GLU A 47 -8.04 15.66 -6.83
C GLU A 47 -6.69 15.76 -7.54
N SER A 48 -6.71 15.76 -8.86
CA SER A 48 -5.52 15.87 -9.71
C SER A 48 -5.79 16.67 -10.98
N PHE A 49 -7.02 17.10 -11.15
CA PHE A 49 -7.45 17.98 -12.25
C PHE A 49 -8.64 18.83 -11.81
N LYS A 50 -8.78 19.98 -12.46
CA LYS A 50 -9.96 20.85 -12.36
C LYS A 50 -10.71 20.86 -13.68
N MET A 51 -12.00 21.17 -13.62
CA MET A 51 -12.79 21.41 -14.80
C MET A 51 -12.83 22.92 -15.07
N GLU A 52 -12.28 23.36 -16.22
CA GLU A 52 -12.35 24.74 -16.70
C GLU A 52 -12.89 24.71 -18.13
N ASP A 53 -13.96 25.43 -18.39
CA ASP A 53 -14.65 25.48 -19.69
C ASP A 53 -14.97 24.08 -20.28
N GLY A 54 -15.35 23.13 -19.43
CA GLY A 54 -15.67 21.76 -19.83
C GLY A 54 -14.43 20.88 -20.15
N LYS A 55 -13.23 21.40 -19.96
CA LYS A 55 -11.96 20.66 -20.16
C LYS A 55 -11.32 20.30 -18.84
N LYS A 56 -10.70 19.11 -18.78
CA LYS A 56 -9.90 18.69 -17.65
C LYS A 56 -8.52 19.34 -17.73
N ILE A 57 -8.19 20.19 -16.75
CA ILE A 57 -6.87 20.79 -16.62
C ILE A 57 -6.15 20.18 -15.42
N PRO A 58 -4.95 19.59 -15.60
CA PRO A 58 -4.16 19.08 -14.49
C PRO A 58 -3.92 20.15 -13.43
N CYS A 59 -4.03 19.77 -12.16
CA CYS A 59 -3.70 20.63 -11.03
C CYS A 59 -2.81 19.87 -10.05
N GLU A 60 -2.26 20.60 -9.07
CA GLU A 60 -1.54 20.01 -7.95
C GLU A 60 -2.40 18.94 -7.27
N GLY A 61 -1.80 17.80 -7.00
CA GLY A 61 -2.48 16.69 -6.35
C GLY A 61 -2.94 17.06 -4.95
N LYS A 62 -4.16 16.69 -4.61
CA LYS A 62 -4.71 16.85 -3.26
C LYS A 62 -5.35 15.56 -2.79
N LEU A 63 -5.26 15.33 -1.48
CA LEU A 63 -5.85 14.18 -0.80
C LEU A 63 -6.50 14.65 0.49
N TRP A 64 -7.77 14.32 0.65
CA TRP A 64 -8.52 14.61 1.88
C TRP A 64 -8.97 13.31 2.54
N TYR A 65 -8.83 13.26 3.85
CA TYR A 65 -9.39 12.23 4.73
C TYR A 65 -10.60 12.81 5.47
N ARG A 66 -11.80 12.30 5.20
CA ARG A 66 -13.05 12.79 5.81
C ARG A 66 -13.22 14.33 5.72
N GLY A 67 -12.73 14.92 4.63
CA GLY A 67 -12.81 16.36 4.37
C GLY A 67 -11.62 17.19 4.84
N TYR A 68 -10.69 16.63 5.60
CA TYR A 68 -9.45 17.30 6.03
C TYR A 68 -8.33 17.03 5.03
N ASP A 69 -7.61 18.07 4.62
CA ASP A 69 -6.43 17.93 3.76
C ASP A 69 -5.33 17.15 4.48
N CYS A 70 -4.75 16.15 3.81
CA CYS A 70 -3.76 15.27 4.44
C CYS A 70 -2.46 15.99 4.85
N ILE A 71 -2.06 17.05 4.14
CA ILE A 71 -0.90 17.87 4.49
C ILE A 71 -1.20 18.69 5.77
N GLU A 72 -2.42 19.27 5.85
CA GLU A 72 -2.85 20.00 7.03
C GLU A 72 -2.97 19.09 8.25
N LEU A 73 -3.51 17.86 8.08
CA LEU A 73 -3.53 16.88 9.15
C LEU A 73 -2.14 16.56 9.68
N VAL A 74 -1.17 16.26 8.79
CA VAL A 74 0.21 15.98 9.20
C VAL A 74 0.85 17.18 9.90
N ASN A 75 0.62 18.39 9.42
CA ASN A 75 1.15 19.59 10.06
C ASN A 75 0.50 19.83 11.42
N GLY A 76 -0.75 19.43 11.62
CA GLY A 76 -1.50 19.62 12.85
C GLY A 76 -0.99 18.81 14.05
N PHE A 77 -0.62 17.54 13.84
CA PHE A 77 -0.08 16.70 14.92
C PHE A 77 1.47 16.75 15.02
N ARG A 78 2.13 17.32 14.02
CA ARG A 78 3.58 17.34 13.93
C ARG A 78 4.22 18.07 15.10
N GLY A 79 4.98 17.34 15.90
CA GLY A 79 5.72 17.89 17.04
C GLY A 79 4.98 17.82 18.38
N ASP A 80 3.67 17.64 18.39
CA ASP A 80 2.87 17.56 19.61
C ASP A 80 2.63 16.09 20.06
N HIS A 81 2.01 15.30 19.18
CA HIS A 81 1.66 13.91 19.49
C HIS A 81 1.86 13.00 18.26
N PHE A 82 1.53 11.72 18.38
CA PHE A 82 1.53 10.77 17.28
C PHE A 82 0.19 10.83 16.53
N GLY A 83 0.24 10.89 15.20
CA GLY A 83 -0.93 11.14 14.35
C GLY A 83 -1.66 9.89 13.89
N PHE A 84 -1.02 8.69 13.94
CA PHE A 84 -1.63 7.47 13.41
C PHE A 84 -2.97 7.16 14.07
N GLU A 85 -3.04 7.15 15.38
CA GLU A 85 -4.25 6.86 16.13
C GLU A 85 -5.33 7.94 15.94
N GLU A 86 -4.94 9.22 15.89
CA GLU A 86 -5.86 10.33 15.63
C GLU A 86 -6.52 10.24 14.25
N VAL A 87 -5.71 9.97 13.22
CA VAL A 87 -6.21 9.85 11.84
C VAL A 87 -6.98 8.53 11.65
N ALA A 88 -6.59 7.46 12.35
CA ALA A 88 -7.38 6.22 12.38
C ALA A 88 -8.78 6.47 12.97
N TYR A 89 -8.87 7.21 14.06
CA TYR A 89 -10.15 7.64 14.64
C TYR A 89 -10.97 8.45 13.63
N LEU A 90 -10.35 9.43 12.99
CA LEU A 90 -10.99 10.27 11.96
C LEU A 90 -11.59 9.42 10.82
N LEU A 91 -10.81 8.50 10.26
CA LEU A 91 -11.26 7.66 9.14
C LEU A 91 -12.42 6.73 9.53
N LEU A 92 -12.35 6.14 10.72
CA LEU A 92 -13.37 5.20 11.20
C LEU A 92 -14.67 5.93 11.62
N PHE A 93 -14.56 7.05 12.34
CA PHE A 93 -15.72 7.70 12.98
C PHE A 93 -16.15 9.01 12.32
N GLY A 94 -15.41 9.50 11.32
CA GLY A 94 -15.81 10.66 10.50
C GLY A 94 -15.57 12.03 11.14
N LYS A 95 -14.91 12.10 12.30
CA LYS A 95 -14.57 13.35 13.01
C LYS A 95 -13.20 13.24 13.68
N LEU A 96 -12.52 14.35 13.87
CA LEU A 96 -11.33 14.40 14.72
C LEU A 96 -11.70 14.18 16.19
N PRO A 97 -10.93 13.37 16.94
CA PRO A 97 -11.18 13.17 18.36
C PRO A 97 -10.77 14.40 19.18
N ASN A 98 -11.47 14.64 20.28
CA ASN A 98 -10.92 15.47 21.36
C ASN A 98 -9.91 14.63 22.18
N ARG A 99 -9.24 15.24 23.17
CA ARG A 99 -8.20 14.57 23.98
C ARG A 99 -8.71 13.33 24.72
N ASP A 100 -9.91 13.38 25.27
CA ASP A 100 -10.49 12.26 26.01
C ASP A 100 -10.91 11.13 25.07
N GLU A 101 -11.48 11.47 23.92
CA GLU A 101 -11.84 10.51 22.86
C GLU A 101 -10.59 9.82 22.30
N LEU A 102 -9.52 10.57 22.00
CA LEU A 102 -8.26 10.01 21.55
C LEU A 102 -7.62 9.10 22.60
N LYS A 103 -7.61 9.53 23.86
CA LYS A 103 -7.12 8.70 24.96
C LYS A 103 -7.91 7.41 25.08
N HIS A 104 -9.23 7.48 25.06
CA HIS A 104 -10.09 6.29 25.12
C HIS A 104 -9.85 5.34 23.93
N PHE A 105 -9.72 5.89 22.73
CA PHE A 105 -9.40 5.10 21.54
C PHE A 105 -8.04 4.41 21.64
N ASN A 106 -7.03 5.10 22.13
CA ASN A 106 -5.71 4.54 22.39
C ASN A 106 -5.76 3.40 23.42
N ASP A 107 -6.57 3.55 24.46
CA ASP A 107 -6.77 2.50 25.49
C ASP A 107 -7.45 1.25 24.88
N ILE A 108 -8.42 1.42 23.97
CA ILE A 108 -9.05 0.31 23.22
C ILE A 108 -8.01 -0.42 22.37
N LEU A 109 -7.24 0.29 21.54
CA LEU A 109 -6.21 -0.32 20.72
C LEU A 109 -5.14 -1.01 21.57
N ALA A 110 -4.68 -0.35 22.64
CA ALA A 110 -3.67 -0.90 23.55
C ALA A 110 -4.14 -2.20 24.25
N SER A 111 -5.41 -2.29 24.61
CA SER A 111 -5.99 -3.50 25.21
C SER A 111 -6.18 -4.63 24.21
N SER A 112 -6.29 -4.28 22.90
CA SER A 112 -6.47 -5.22 21.79
C SER A 112 -5.14 -5.76 21.21
N ARG A 113 -3.99 -5.25 21.68
CA ARG A 113 -2.65 -5.70 21.24
C ARG A 113 -2.28 -7.05 21.87
N THR A 114 -3.10 -8.07 21.64
CA THR A 114 -2.90 -9.43 22.16
C THR A 114 -3.24 -10.46 21.11
N LEU A 115 -2.45 -11.54 21.04
CA LEU A 115 -2.71 -12.70 20.20
C LEU A 115 -3.25 -13.85 21.05
N PRO A 116 -4.02 -14.79 20.47
CA PRO A 116 -4.45 -16.00 21.18
C PRO A 116 -3.27 -16.76 21.77
N THR A 117 -3.51 -17.53 22.83
CA THR A 117 -2.47 -18.33 23.49
C THR A 117 -1.76 -19.23 22.47
N ASN A 118 -0.43 -19.23 22.52
CA ASN A 118 0.46 -19.98 21.63
C ASN A 118 0.40 -19.60 20.14
N PHE A 119 -0.37 -18.60 19.72
CA PHE A 119 -0.55 -18.23 18.31
C PHE A 119 0.78 -17.94 17.60
N THR A 120 1.71 -17.23 18.24
CA THR A 120 3.03 -16.96 17.66
C THR A 120 3.77 -18.26 17.36
N ARG A 121 3.82 -19.21 18.29
CA ARG A 121 4.48 -20.51 18.13
C ARG A 121 3.80 -21.38 17.08
N ASP A 122 2.47 -21.52 17.19
CA ASP A 122 1.73 -22.55 16.46
C ASP A 122 1.26 -22.10 15.06
N VAL A 123 1.21 -20.78 14.82
CA VAL A 123 0.78 -20.21 13.54
C VAL A 123 1.91 -19.46 12.85
N ILE A 124 2.50 -18.46 13.50
CA ILE A 124 3.49 -17.58 12.85
C ILE A 124 4.79 -18.34 12.61
N MET A 125 5.34 -19.01 13.63
CA MET A 125 6.61 -19.73 13.53
C MET A 125 6.51 -21.07 12.81
N LYS A 126 5.30 -21.60 12.58
CA LYS A 126 5.10 -22.95 12.00
C LYS A 126 5.51 -23.05 10.53
N ALA A 127 5.35 -21.98 9.77
CA ALA A 127 5.71 -21.92 8.36
C ALA A 127 6.31 -20.55 8.01
N PRO A 128 7.54 -20.28 8.44
CA PRO A 128 8.23 -19.02 8.16
C PRO A 128 8.49 -18.85 6.66
N SER A 129 8.50 -17.61 6.20
CA SER A 129 8.71 -17.28 4.79
C SER A 129 9.23 -15.85 4.68
N SER A 130 10.10 -15.58 3.70
CA SER A 130 10.51 -14.21 3.34
C SER A 130 9.33 -13.38 2.83
N ASP A 131 8.27 -14.03 2.36
CA ASP A 131 7.00 -13.39 2.00
C ASP A 131 6.18 -13.11 3.26
N ILE A 132 6.51 -12.02 3.95
CA ILE A 132 5.83 -11.63 5.18
C ILE A 132 4.36 -11.27 4.92
N MET A 133 4.00 -10.78 3.74
CA MET A 133 2.60 -10.57 3.35
C MET A 133 1.80 -11.88 3.35
N ASN A 134 2.40 -12.99 2.91
CA ASN A 134 1.78 -14.31 3.01
C ASN A 134 1.61 -14.76 4.46
N SER A 135 2.66 -14.57 5.29
CA SER A 135 2.58 -14.88 6.72
C SER A 135 1.47 -14.08 7.42
N LEU A 136 1.36 -12.78 7.11
CA LEU A 136 0.31 -11.90 7.62
C LEU A 136 -1.08 -12.37 7.18
N THR A 137 -1.27 -12.69 5.90
CA THR A 137 -2.55 -13.17 5.35
C THR A 137 -3.00 -14.47 6.01
N ARG A 138 -2.11 -15.45 6.16
CA ARG A 138 -2.40 -16.71 6.85
C ARG A 138 -2.78 -16.48 8.31
N SER A 139 -2.05 -15.60 8.98
CA SER A 139 -2.32 -15.26 10.38
C SER A 139 -3.71 -14.63 10.54
N VAL A 140 -4.08 -13.70 9.64
CA VAL A 140 -5.42 -13.08 9.64
C VAL A 140 -6.50 -14.13 9.45
N LEU A 141 -6.38 -15.02 8.46
CA LEU A 141 -7.35 -16.10 8.24
C LEU A 141 -7.43 -17.06 9.43
N THR A 142 -6.31 -17.34 10.09
CA THR A 142 -6.31 -18.22 11.27
C THR A 142 -6.98 -17.54 12.47
N LEU A 143 -6.86 -16.22 12.63
CA LEU A 143 -7.55 -15.49 13.70
C LEU A 143 -9.07 -15.64 13.63
N ALA A 144 -9.65 -15.83 12.44
CA ALA A 144 -11.08 -16.12 12.26
C ALA A 144 -11.55 -17.30 13.12
N SER A 145 -10.72 -18.36 13.23
CA SER A 145 -11.05 -19.56 14.01
C SER A 145 -11.06 -19.33 15.53
N TYR A 146 -10.50 -18.23 16.00
CA TYR A 146 -10.52 -17.84 17.42
C TYR A 146 -11.63 -16.85 17.75
N ASP A 147 -12.35 -16.33 16.76
CA ASP A 147 -13.47 -15.40 16.95
C ASP A 147 -14.80 -16.13 16.87
N LYS A 148 -15.47 -16.27 18.02
CA LYS A 148 -16.78 -16.95 18.10
C LYS A 148 -17.88 -16.24 17.30
N ASN A 149 -17.72 -14.95 17.04
CA ASN A 149 -18.66 -14.11 16.28
C ASN A 149 -18.10 -13.78 14.90
N CYS A 150 -17.26 -14.67 14.32
CA CYS A 150 -16.57 -14.44 13.04
C CYS A 150 -17.54 -14.04 11.94
N SER A 151 -18.67 -14.72 11.80
CA SER A 151 -19.65 -14.55 10.72
C SER A 151 -20.68 -13.45 10.96
N ASP A 152 -20.66 -12.79 12.12
CA ASP A 152 -21.57 -11.69 12.43
C ASP A 152 -21.07 -10.41 11.71
N THR A 153 -21.84 -9.95 10.73
CA THR A 153 -21.56 -8.76 9.91
C THR A 153 -22.25 -7.49 10.40
N SER A 154 -22.81 -7.49 11.63
CA SER A 154 -23.29 -6.25 12.25
C SER A 154 -22.17 -5.22 12.36
N VAL A 155 -22.51 -3.95 12.23
CA VAL A 155 -21.51 -2.86 12.23
C VAL A 155 -20.72 -2.87 13.54
N GLU A 156 -21.36 -3.15 14.66
CA GLU A 156 -20.74 -3.22 15.98
C GLU A 156 -19.68 -4.33 16.06
N ASN A 157 -20.02 -5.52 15.57
CA ASN A 157 -19.09 -6.65 15.59
C ASN A 157 -17.96 -6.45 14.58
N VAL A 158 -18.25 -5.96 13.38
CA VAL A 158 -17.22 -5.66 12.38
C VAL A 158 -16.28 -4.57 12.87
N LEU A 159 -16.78 -3.52 13.54
CA LEU A 159 -15.91 -2.50 14.16
C LEU A 159 -14.98 -3.13 15.20
N ARG A 160 -15.51 -3.98 16.10
CA ARG A 160 -14.71 -4.73 17.08
C ARG A 160 -13.60 -5.55 16.40
N GLN A 161 -13.93 -6.28 15.33
CA GLN A 161 -12.97 -7.09 14.56
C GLN A 161 -11.91 -6.22 13.90
N CYS A 162 -12.31 -5.11 13.27
CA CYS A 162 -11.41 -4.17 12.63
C CYS A 162 -10.43 -3.54 13.64
N LEU A 163 -10.90 -3.08 14.79
CA LEU A 163 -10.04 -2.52 15.84
C LEU A 163 -9.05 -3.56 16.38
N GLY A 164 -9.50 -4.80 16.57
CA GLY A 164 -8.63 -5.91 16.93
C GLY A 164 -7.53 -6.17 15.90
N LEU A 165 -7.87 -6.20 14.60
CA LEU A 165 -6.90 -6.40 13.53
C LEU A 165 -5.93 -5.22 13.40
N ILE A 166 -6.40 -3.96 13.46
CA ILE A 166 -5.54 -2.77 13.47
C ILE A 166 -4.50 -2.87 14.59
N ALA A 167 -4.93 -3.29 15.77
CA ALA A 167 -4.06 -3.40 16.94
C ALA A 167 -2.98 -4.51 16.81
N VAL A 168 -3.30 -5.64 16.17
CA VAL A 168 -2.38 -6.80 16.10
C VAL A 168 -1.53 -6.85 14.83
N PHE A 169 -1.85 -6.09 13.78
CA PHE A 169 -1.10 -6.10 12.52
C PHE A 169 0.39 -5.85 12.70
N PRO A 170 0.85 -4.87 13.50
CA PRO A 170 2.28 -4.70 13.78
C PRO A 170 2.93 -5.96 14.37
N MET A 171 2.25 -6.64 15.30
CA MET A 171 2.75 -7.88 15.90
C MET A 171 2.86 -9.01 14.87
N LEU A 172 1.83 -9.20 14.03
CA LEU A 172 1.79 -10.24 13.02
C LEU A 172 2.91 -10.06 11.99
N ALA A 173 3.15 -8.82 11.55
CA ALA A 173 4.19 -8.49 10.59
C ALA A 173 5.60 -8.69 11.18
N VAL A 174 5.86 -8.10 12.36
CA VAL A 174 7.18 -8.14 12.99
C VAL A 174 7.54 -9.56 13.46
N TYR A 175 6.62 -10.27 14.08
CA TYR A 175 6.88 -11.66 14.50
C TYR A 175 7.02 -12.59 13.28
N GLY A 176 6.30 -12.33 12.19
CA GLY A 176 6.49 -13.03 10.92
C GLY A 176 7.90 -12.83 10.36
N TYR A 177 8.41 -11.61 10.40
CA TYR A 177 9.78 -11.29 10.00
C TYR A 177 10.82 -11.97 10.91
N HIS A 178 10.68 -11.87 12.23
CA HIS A 178 11.60 -12.52 13.16
C HIS A 178 11.57 -14.04 13.03
N ALA A 179 10.41 -14.65 12.77
CA ALA A 179 10.35 -16.09 12.50
C ALA A 179 11.08 -16.45 11.21
N TYR A 180 10.90 -15.69 10.12
CA TYR A 180 11.66 -15.89 8.90
C TYR A 180 13.16 -15.75 9.14
N ASN A 181 13.59 -14.69 9.83
CA ASN A 181 15.01 -14.42 10.10
C ASN A 181 15.63 -15.52 10.96
N HIS A 182 14.89 -16.01 11.96
CA HIS A 182 15.34 -17.10 12.82
C HIS A 182 15.58 -18.41 12.05
N TYR A 183 14.64 -18.83 11.19
CA TYR A 183 14.72 -20.10 10.51
C TYR A 183 15.56 -20.08 9.21
N SER A 184 15.71 -18.93 8.58
CA SER A 184 16.38 -18.81 7.28
C SER A 184 17.74 -18.14 7.33
N ASN A 185 18.02 -17.33 8.37
CA ASN A 185 19.24 -16.54 8.49
C ASN A 185 19.99 -16.79 9.81
N ASP A 186 19.62 -17.83 10.57
CA ASP A 186 20.23 -18.23 11.86
C ASP A 186 20.25 -17.10 12.92
N GLU A 187 19.30 -16.15 12.84
CA GLU A 187 19.17 -15.06 13.78
C GLU A 187 18.32 -15.44 15.00
N SER A 188 18.41 -14.66 16.07
CA SER A 188 17.59 -14.88 17.26
C SER A 188 16.12 -14.56 17.00
N MET A 189 15.22 -15.39 17.52
CA MET A 189 13.78 -15.08 17.51
C MET A 189 13.45 -14.06 18.60
N TYR A 190 13.11 -12.84 18.21
CA TYR A 190 12.67 -11.80 19.13
C TYR A 190 11.14 -11.75 19.22
N ILE A 191 10.60 -11.86 20.43
CA ILE A 191 9.16 -11.73 20.72
C ILE A 191 8.98 -10.61 21.75
N HIS A 192 9.27 -9.38 21.32
CA HIS A 192 9.04 -8.21 22.16
C HIS A 192 7.55 -7.90 22.22
N ARG A 193 6.99 -7.86 23.43
CA ARG A 193 5.58 -7.58 23.64
C ARG A 193 5.32 -6.08 23.48
N PRO A 194 4.24 -5.67 22.77
CA PRO A 194 3.87 -4.27 22.66
C PRO A 194 3.57 -3.67 24.03
N GLN A 195 3.93 -2.42 24.21
CA GLN A 195 3.67 -1.67 25.43
C GLN A 195 2.42 -0.80 25.25
N LYS A 196 1.55 -0.80 26.27
CA LYS A 196 0.26 -0.08 26.23
C LYS A 196 0.41 1.43 26.04
N LYS A 197 1.45 2.02 26.66
CA LYS A 197 1.71 3.46 26.65
C LYS A 197 2.35 3.99 25.36
N LEU A 198 2.83 3.09 24.50
CA LEU A 198 3.50 3.46 23.25
C LEU A 198 2.48 3.52 22.10
N SER A 199 2.69 4.45 21.18
CA SER A 199 1.97 4.53 19.89
C SER A 199 2.21 3.29 19.03
N THR A 200 1.47 3.17 17.93
CA THR A 200 1.67 2.09 16.96
C THR A 200 3.06 2.15 16.32
N ALA A 201 3.53 3.34 15.95
CA ALA A 201 4.86 3.52 15.35
C ALA A 201 6.00 3.17 16.33
N GLU A 202 5.91 3.63 17.57
CA GLU A 202 6.89 3.31 18.62
C GLU A 202 6.92 1.81 18.90
N ASN A 203 5.75 1.17 19.06
CA ASN A 203 5.67 -0.28 19.26
C ASN A 203 6.27 -1.06 18.08
N LEU A 204 6.06 -0.60 16.85
CA LEU A 204 6.62 -1.25 15.67
C LEU A 204 8.15 -1.25 15.71
N LEU A 205 8.78 -0.09 15.93
CA LEU A 205 10.24 0.02 16.05
C LEU A 205 10.78 -0.77 17.25
N MET A 206 10.14 -0.64 18.40
CA MET A 206 10.52 -1.34 19.62
C MET A 206 10.44 -2.86 19.45
N MET A 207 9.41 -3.38 18.80
CA MET A 207 9.27 -4.82 18.56
C MET A 207 10.25 -5.34 17.50
N LEU A 208 10.58 -4.52 16.49
CA LEU A 208 11.46 -4.90 15.39
C LEU A 208 12.91 -4.97 15.83
N ARG A 209 13.38 -4.05 16.66
CA ARG A 209 14.80 -3.94 17.03
C ARG A 209 15.18 -4.87 18.19
N PRO A 210 16.27 -5.62 18.06
CA PRO A 210 16.75 -6.55 19.11
C PRO A 210 16.90 -5.88 20.47
N ASP A 211 17.46 -4.66 20.49
CA ASP A 211 17.73 -3.85 21.69
C ASP A 211 16.55 -2.99 22.16
N LYS A 212 15.44 -2.96 21.39
CA LYS A 212 14.22 -2.15 21.61
C LYS A 212 14.45 -0.64 21.53
N GLN A 213 15.62 -0.20 21.04
CA GLN A 213 15.97 1.22 21.03
C GLN A 213 15.50 1.90 19.73
N TYR A 214 15.01 3.10 19.86
CA TYR A 214 14.66 4.01 18.76
C TYR A 214 14.70 5.45 19.25
N THR A 215 14.88 6.39 18.34
CA THR A 215 14.79 7.82 18.65
C THR A 215 13.37 8.34 18.44
N GLU A 216 13.03 9.43 19.12
CA GLU A 216 11.75 10.11 18.92
C GLU A 216 11.54 10.52 17.46
N LEU A 217 12.62 11.01 16.80
CA LEU A 217 12.58 11.37 15.38
C LEU A 217 12.19 10.19 14.50
N GLU A 218 12.80 9.01 14.70
CA GLU A 218 12.48 7.81 13.95
C GLU A 218 11.01 7.40 14.13
N ALA A 219 10.52 7.42 15.37
CA ALA A 219 9.14 7.08 15.67
C ALA A 219 8.14 8.07 15.02
N LYS A 220 8.41 9.37 15.06
CA LYS A 220 7.57 10.39 14.42
C LYS A 220 7.59 10.33 12.90
N VAL A 221 8.74 10.02 12.30
CA VAL A 221 8.85 9.80 10.85
C VAL A 221 8.06 8.58 10.42
N LEU A 222 8.18 7.46 11.15
CA LEU A 222 7.41 6.26 10.85
C LEU A 222 5.89 6.48 11.03
N ASP A 223 5.49 7.17 12.09
CA ASP A 223 4.10 7.53 12.34
C ASP A 223 3.49 8.34 11.19
N THR A 224 4.21 9.36 10.73
CA THR A 224 3.80 10.14 9.55
C THR A 224 3.71 9.27 8.30
N ALA A 225 4.66 8.36 8.10
CA ALA A 225 4.61 7.41 6.99
C ALA A 225 3.35 6.54 7.04
N LEU A 226 2.99 6.05 8.21
CA LEU A 226 1.76 5.27 8.41
C LEU A 226 0.52 6.11 8.06
N VAL A 227 0.44 7.37 8.50
CA VAL A 227 -0.69 8.27 8.15
C VAL A 227 -0.81 8.44 6.64
N LEU A 228 0.29 8.66 5.92
CA LEU A 228 0.28 8.88 4.46
C LEU A 228 -0.09 7.62 3.65
N HIS A 229 0.11 6.44 4.21
CA HIS A 229 -0.28 5.18 3.58
C HIS A 229 -1.69 4.70 3.96
N MET A 230 -2.33 5.33 4.92
CA MET A 230 -3.57 4.86 5.55
C MET A 230 -4.73 4.75 4.58
N GLU A 231 -4.89 5.70 3.64
CA GLU A 231 -6.02 5.76 2.72
C GLU A 231 -5.62 6.38 1.37
N HIS A 232 -6.23 5.91 0.28
CA HIS A 232 -6.05 6.48 -1.06
C HIS A 232 -7.21 6.17 -2.02
N GLY A 233 -8.43 6.36 -1.55
CA GLY A 233 -9.65 6.26 -2.37
C GLY A 233 -10.21 4.86 -2.53
N GLY A 234 -11.53 4.80 -2.72
CA GLY A 234 -12.29 3.56 -2.86
C GLY A 234 -11.96 2.75 -4.13
N GLY A 235 -11.39 3.40 -5.16
CA GLY A 235 -10.95 2.76 -6.40
C GLY A 235 -9.53 2.18 -6.36
N ASN A 236 -8.81 2.33 -5.26
CA ASN A 236 -7.54 1.65 -5.06
C ASN A 236 -7.75 0.13 -5.08
N ASN A 237 -6.85 -0.64 -5.72
CA ASN A 237 -7.09 -2.06 -6.01
C ASN A 237 -7.42 -2.87 -4.76
N SER A 238 -6.67 -2.75 -3.67
CA SER A 238 -6.95 -3.48 -2.43
C SER A 238 -8.19 -2.97 -1.69
N THR A 239 -8.48 -1.66 -1.77
CA THR A 239 -9.69 -1.07 -1.21
C THR A 239 -10.93 -1.49 -2.00
N PHE A 240 -10.84 -1.52 -3.33
CA PHE A 240 -11.93 -2.02 -4.17
C PHE A 240 -12.18 -3.52 -3.94
N THR A 241 -11.13 -4.31 -3.78
CA THR A 241 -11.22 -5.72 -3.37
C THR A 241 -11.94 -5.86 -2.03
N THR A 242 -11.63 -5.01 -1.04
CA THR A 242 -12.34 -4.96 0.24
C THR A 242 -13.84 -4.74 0.03
N ARG A 243 -14.24 -3.77 -0.79
CA ARG A 243 -15.66 -3.51 -1.08
C ARG A 243 -16.33 -4.67 -1.80
N VAL A 244 -15.69 -5.23 -2.83
CA VAL A 244 -16.22 -6.37 -3.61
C VAL A 244 -16.49 -7.57 -2.69
N VAL A 245 -15.51 -7.95 -1.87
CA VAL A 245 -15.67 -9.12 -0.98
C VAL A 245 -16.63 -8.81 0.16
N THR A 246 -16.67 -7.56 0.68
CA THR A 246 -17.69 -7.14 1.66
C THR A 246 -19.09 -7.26 1.10
N SER A 247 -19.32 -6.86 -0.15
CA SER A 247 -20.64 -6.89 -0.80
C SER A 247 -21.20 -8.32 -0.97
N SER A 248 -20.35 -9.34 -0.88
CA SER A 248 -20.79 -10.74 -0.89
C SER A 248 -21.26 -11.25 0.48
N GLY A 249 -21.13 -10.45 1.55
CA GLY A 249 -21.48 -10.86 2.92
C GLY A 249 -20.38 -11.65 3.64
N SER A 250 -19.13 -11.67 3.13
CA SER A 250 -18.02 -12.37 3.77
C SER A 250 -17.63 -11.75 5.12
N ASP A 251 -17.04 -12.59 5.99
CA ASP A 251 -16.51 -12.17 7.28
C ASP A 251 -15.33 -11.19 7.15
N THR A 252 -15.02 -10.48 8.23
CA THR A 252 -13.97 -9.44 8.25
C THR A 252 -12.58 -10.00 7.94
N TYR A 253 -12.26 -11.19 8.43
CA TYR A 253 -10.92 -11.78 8.26
C TYR A 253 -10.70 -12.19 6.80
N SER A 254 -11.69 -12.78 6.16
CA SER A 254 -11.67 -13.10 4.72
C SER A 254 -11.55 -11.86 3.85
N VAL A 255 -12.29 -10.80 4.16
CA VAL A 255 -12.21 -9.51 3.47
C VAL A 255 -10.81 -8.90 3.57
N VAL A 256 -10.24 -8.86 4.76
CA VAL A 256 -8.90 -8.31 5.00
C VAL A 256 -7.82 -9.18 4.34
N ALA A 257 -7.96 -10.51 4.37
CA ALA A 257 -7.05 -11.42 3.67
C ALA A 257 -7.08 -11.21 2.15
N ALA A 258 -8.24 -10.97 1.56
CA ALA A 258 -8.37 -10.63 0.14
C ALA A 258 -7.69 -9.28 -0.18
N ALA A 259 -7.85 -8.27 0.67
CA ALA A 259 -7.19 -6.98 0.53
C ALA A 259 -5.66 -7.10 0.63
N LEU A 260 -5.14 -7.90 1.57
CA LEU A 260 -3.72 -8.22 1.70
C LEU A 260 -3.18 -8.92 0.45
N SER A 261 -3.92 -9.87 -0.10
CA SER A 261 -3.56 -10.58 -1.33
C SER A 261 -3.49 -9.64 -2.54
N SER A 262 -4.39 -8.66 -2.62
CA SER A 262 -4.36 -7.60 -3.62
C SER A 262 -3.15 -6.67 -3.43
N LEU A 263 -2.89 -6.21 -2.19
CA LEU A 263 -1.79 -5.29 -1.90
C LEU A 263 -0.42 -5.93 -2.16
N LYS A 264 -0.26 -7.23 -1.89
CA LYS A 264 0.97 -7.99 -2.09
C LYS A 264 1.46 -7.97 -3.55
N GLY A 265 0.57 -7.78 -4.52
CA GLY A 265 0.90 -7.81 -5.93
C GLY A 265 1.98 -6.78 -6.31
N PRO A 266 3.00 -7.16 -7.14
CA PRO A 266 4.13 -6.29 -7.47
C PRO A 266 3.72 -5.03 -8.25
N LYS A 267 2.53 -4.99 -8.83
CA LYS A 267 1.97 -3.81 -9.49
C LYS A 267 1.21 -2.89 -8.54
N HIS A 268 1.10 -3.25 -7.25
CA HIS A 268 0.37 -2.48 -6.23
C HIS A 268 1.28 -2.09 -5.07
N GLY A 269 1.56 -2.97 -4.12
CA GLY A 269 2.29 -2.62 -2.90
C GLY A 269 3.81 -2.80 -2.95
N GLY A 270 4.38 -3.32 -4.04
CA GLY A 270 5.82 -3.60 -4.17
C GLY A 270 6.63 -2.50 -4.86
N ALA A 271 6.04 -1.34 -5.16
CA ALA A 271 6.70 -0.30 -5.94
C ALA A 271 7.88 0.37 -5.20
N ASN A 272 7.76 0.59 -3.90
CA ASN A 272 8.83 1.19 -3.10
C ASN A 272 10.09 0.32 -3.00
N ILE A 273 9.94 -1.02 -2.97
CA ILE A 273 11.09 -1.95 -3.03
C ILE A 273 11.83 -1.76 -4.36
N LYS A 274 11.09 -1.65 -5.47
CA LYS A 274 11.69 -1.42 -6.79
C LYS A 274 12.41 -0.07 -6.91
N VAL A 275 11.92 0.96 -6.23
CA VAL A 275 12.66 2.24 -6.13
C VAL A 275 14.01 2.03 -5.44
N VAL A 276 14.03 1.38 -4.28
CA VAL A 276 15.27 1.16 -3.52
C VAL A 276 16.26 0.30 -4.32
N GLU A 277 15.79 -0.77 -4.96
CA GLU A 277 16.62 -1.60 -5.83
C GLU A 277 17.21 -0.80 -7.00
N MET A 278 16.42 0.04 -7.66
CA MET A 278 16.85 0.92 -8.74
C MET A 278 17.89 1.95 -8.25
N MET A 279 17.65 2.57 -7.10
CA MET A 279 18.59 3.54 -6.52
C MET A 279 19.93 2.88 -6.20
N ARG A 280 19.94 1.70 -5.57
CA ARG A 280 21.16 0.92 -5.32
C ARG A 280 21.90 0.55 -6.61
N ASP A 281 21.16 0.24 -7.67
CA ASP A 281 21.74 -0.06 -8.98
C ASP A 281 22.40 1.20 -9.59
N ILE A 282 21.76 2.38 -9.48
CA ILE A 282 22.34 3.66 -9.87
C ILE A 282 23.61 3.96 -9.07
N GLU A 283 23.54 3.82 -7.73
CA GLU A 283 24.67 4.03 -6.81
C GLU A 283 25.87 3.16 -7.15
N ALA A 284 25.63 1.92 -7.58
CA ALA A 284 26.68 0.97 -7.93
C ALA A 284 27.36 1.26 -9.30
N HIS A 285 26.66 1.92 -10.22
CA HIS A 285 27.11 2.08 -11.60
C HIS A 285 27.46 3.52 -11.98
N VAL A 286 27.09 4.51 -11.17
CA VAL A 286 27.47 5.91 -11.37
C VAL A 286 28.51 6.27 -10.32
N SER A 287 29.74 6.55 -10.77
CA SER A 287 30.87 6.81 -9.87
C SER A 287 30.79 8.15 -9.14
N ASP A 288 30.24 9.16 -9.78
CA ASP A 288 30.03 10.50 -9.20
C ASP A 288 28.54 10.86 -9.26
N TRP A 289 27.90 10.82 -8.09
CA TRP A 289 26.46 11.11 -7.96
C TRP A 289 26.16 12.62 -8.03
N THR A 290 27.18 13.48 -8.03
CA THR A 290 27.02 14.92 -8.20
C THR A 290 27.05 15.34 -9.68
N ASP A 291 27.50 14.46 -10.58
CA ASP A 291 27.52 14.66 -12.02
C ASP A 291 26.11 14.37 -12.60
N GLU A 292 25.37 15.45 -12.88
CA GLU A 292 24.03 15.37 -13.46
C GLU A 292 24.00 14.66 -14.83
N ASP A 293 25.03 14.85 -15.64
CA ASP A 293 25.09 14.21 -16.98
C ASP A 293 25.31 12.72 -16.87
N ALA A 294 26.15 12.26 -15.95
CA ALA A 294 26.38 10.85 -15.68
C ALA A 294 25.08 10.17 -15.15
N VAL A 295 24.39 10.80 -14.19
CA VAL A 295 23.10 10.31 -13.68
C VAL A 295 22.04 10.28 -14.78
N ARG A 296 21.91 11.35 -15.58
CA ARG A 296 21.00 11.41 -16.74
C ARG A 296 21.27 10.31 -17.75
N ALA A 297 22.54 10.09 -18.09
CA ALA A 297 22.93 9.03 -19.00
C ALA A 297 22.51 7.64 -18.49
N TYR A 298 22.66 7.40 -17.19
CA TYR A 298 22.23 6.13 -16.60
C TYR A 298 20.72 5.96 -16.56
N LEU A 299 19.95 6.99 -16.24
CA LEU A 299 18.48 6.97 -16.35
C LEU A 299 18.00 6.65 -17.78
N ASN A 300 18.71 7.16 -18.80
CA ASN A 300 18.43 6.81 -20.20
C ASN A 300 18.70 5.33 -20.49
N LYS A 301 19.77 4.73 -19.94
CA LYS A 301 20.03 3.28 -20.07
C LYS A 301 18.90 2.46 -19.45
N ILE A 302 18.41 2.85 -18.26
CA ILE A 302 17.25 2.19 -17.63
C ILE A 302 16.03 2.25 -18.55
N LEU A 303 15.69 3.43 -19.09
CA LEU A 303 14.56 3.59 -20.01
C LEU A 303 14.74 2.84 -21.31
N ASN A 304 16.00 2.65 -21.80
CA ASN A 304 16.32 1.87 -22.98
C ASN A 304 16.28 0.36 -22.75
N ARG A 305 16.05 -0.10 -21.51
CA ARG A 305 16.11 -1.50 -21.10
C ARG A 305 17.54 -2.09 -21.16
N GLU A 306 18.53 -1.24 -21.03
CA GLU A 306 19.96 -1.58 -21.09
C GLU A 306 20.58 -1.69 -19.69
N ALA A 307 19.85 -1.30 -18.65
CA ALA A 307 20.30 -1.32 -17.26
C ALA A 307 19.18 -1.73 -16.31
N PHE A 308 19.55 -2.03 -15.06
CA PHE A 308 18.68 -2.47 -13.99
C PHE A 308 17.90 -3.74 -14.37
N ASP A 309 16.57 -3.73 -14.29
CA ASP A 309 15.70 -4.89 -14.52
C ASP A 309 15.25 -5.08 -15.99
N GLY A 310 15.71 -4.24 -16.90
CA GLY A 310 15.39 -4.30 -18.32
C GLY A 310 13.94 -3.98 -18.70
N LYS A 311 13.13 -3.45 -17.76
CA LYS A 311 11.72 -3.12 -18.03
C LYS A 311 11.51 -1.74 -18.63
N GLY A 312 12.52 -0.88 -18.59
CA GLY A 312 12.44 0.46 -19.14
C GLY A 312 11.57 1.41 -18.32
N LEU A 313 11.61 1.30 -16.98
CA LEU A 313 10.83 2.10 -16.06
C LEU A 313 11.74 2.76 -15.02
N ILE A 314 11.54 4.05 -14.79
CA ILE A 314 12.07 4.76 -13.62
C ILE A 314 11.00 4.62 -12.53
N TYR A 315 11.25 3.75 -11.57
CA TYR A 315 10.29 3.43 -10.51
C TYR A 315 10.10 4.61 -9.55
N GLY A 316 8.90 4.71 -8.99
CA GLY A 316 8.53 5.84 -8.12
C GLY A 316 8.15 7.12 -8.88
N MET A 317 8.27 7.13 -10.22
CA MET A 317 7.89 8.24 -11.08
C MET A 317 6.60 7.95 -11.83
N GLY A 318 5.67 8.93 -11.79
CA GLY A 318 4.33 8.80 -12.37
C GLY A 318 3.33 8.14 -11.41
N HIS A 319 2.06 8.44 -11.61
CA HIS A 319 0.95 7.93 -10.81
C HIS A 319 -0.30 7.73 -11.66
N ALA A 320 -1.14 6.76 -11.30
CA ALA A 320 -2.39 6.48 -12.02
C ALA A 320 -3.39 7.65 -11.95
N VAL A 321 -3.30 8.48 -10.91
CA VAL A 321 -4.19 9.59 -10.64
C VAL A 321 -3.46 10.94 -10.77
N TYR A 322 -2.41 11.16 -10.00
CA TYR A 322 -1.67 12.43 -9.97
C TYR A 322 -0.81 12.64 -11.21
N SER A 323 -0.77 13.89 -11.70
CA SER A 323 0.00 14.28 -12.87
C SER A 323 1.13 15.25 -12.55
N LEU A 324 0.85 16.28 -11.75
CA LEU A 324 1.80 17.34 -11.42
C LEU A 324 2.53 17.07 -10.11
N SER A 325 1.82 16.58 -9.09
CA SER A 325 2.42 16.27 -7.79
C SER A 325 1.58 15.24 -7.03
N ASP A 326 2.23 14.45 -6.18
CA ASP A 326 1.58 13.61 -5.15
C ASP A 326 1.79 14.30 -3.79
N PRO A 327 0.72 14.74 -3.09
CA PRO A 327 0.84 15.45 -1.83
C PRO A 327 1.58 14.63 -0.77
N ARG A 328 1.48 13.30 -0.83
CA ARG A 328 2.17 12.39 0.09
C ARG A 328 3.68 12.41 -0.13
N ALA A 329 4.14 12.43 -1.39
CA ALA A 329 5.56 12.54 -1.72
C ALA A 329 6.15 13.88 -1.25
N GLN A 330 5.38 14.96 -1.37
CA GLN A 330 5.80 16.29 -0.85
C GLN A 330 5.99 16.27 0.67
N VAL A 331 5.05 15.67 1.40
CA VAL A 331 5.16 15.51 2.85
C VAL A 331 6.38 14.65 3.21
N PHE A 332 6.55 13.49 2.57
CA PHE A 332 7.73 12.64 2.78
C PHE A 332 9.03 13.44 2.59
N LYS A 333 9.17 14.15 1.50
CA LYS A 333 10.37 14.95 1.20
C LYS A 333 10.74 15.91 2.33
N SER A 334 9.75 16.56 2.96
CA SER A 334 9.97 17.48 4.07
C SER A 334 10.55 16.83 5.34
N PHE A 335 10.38 15.52 5.52
CA PHE A 335 10.96 14.74 6.64
C PHE A 335 12.26 14.06 6.27
N VAL A 336 12.37 13.62 5.03
CA VAL A 336 13.51 12.84 4.51
C VAL A 336 14.80 13.61 4.70
N GLU A 337 14.80 14.91 4.40
CA GLU A 337 16.00 15.76 4.55
C GLU A 337 16.53 15.74 6.00
N LYS A 338 15.63 15.98 6.98
CA LYS A 338 16.02 15.99 8.40
C LYS A 338 16.52 14.65 8.88
N LEU A 339 15.84 13.57 8.47
CA LEU A 339 16.23 12.21 8.84
C LEU A 339 17.56 11.84 8.16
N ALA A 340 17.77 12.21 6.89
CA ALA A 340 18.98 11.95 6.15
C ALA A 340 20.20 12.61 6.81
N VAL A 341 20.08 13.88 7.21
CA VAL A 341 21.14 14.57 7.98
C VAL A 341 21.40 13.86 9.31
N ALA A 342 20.37 13.51 10.07
CA ALA A 342 20.52 12.83 11.36
C ALA A 342 21.17 11.43 11.23
N LYS A 343 21.02 10.78 10.06
CA LYS A 343 21.58 9.45 9.75
C LYS A 343 22.86 9.51 8.92
N GLY A 344 23.39 10.69 8.59
CA GLY A 344 24.57 10.85 7.73
C GLY A 344 24.34 10.37 6.28
N ARG A 345 23.10 10.44 5.77
CA ARG A 345 22.65 10.00 4.45
C ARG A 345 22.28 11.20 3.53
N ASP A 346 22.86 12.36 3.78
CA ASP A 346 22.63 13.60 3.03
C ASP A 346 23.01 13.48 1.54
N LYS A 347 24.06 12.74 1.21
CA LYS A 347 24.46 12.47 -0.18
C LYS A 347 23.41 11.65 -0.93
N ASP A 348 22.84 10.64 -0.28
CA ASP A 348 21.78 9.82 -0.87
C ASP A 348 20.54 10.70 -1.11
N PHE A 349 20.17 11.54 -0.15
CA PHE A 349 19.07 12.48 -0.31
C PHE A 349 19.29 13.45 -1.49
N ALA A 350 20.52 13.93 -1.68
CA ALA A 350 20.87 14.77 -2.82
C ALA A 350 20.65 14.02 -4.15
N LEU A 351 21.06 12.76 -4.23
CA LEU A 351 20.82 11.91 -5.41
C LEU A 351 19.32 11.69 -5.67
N TYR A 352 18.54 11.33 -4.63
CA TYR A 352 17.07 11.21 -4.76
C TYR A 352 16.45 12.51 -5.28
N SER A 353 16.84 13.67 -4.73
CA SER A 353 16.32 14.98 -5.13
C SER A 353 16.70 15.34 -6.57
N MET A 354 17.91 14.97 -7.00
CA MET A 354 18.37 15.14 -8.37
C MET A 354 17.53 14.29 -9.35
N ILE A 355 17.33 13.01 -9.05
CA ILE A 355 16.54 12.11 -9.89
C ILE A 355 15.08 12.57 -9.94
N GLU A 356 14.48 12.98 -8.82
CA GLU A 356 13.12 13.55 -8.80
C GLU A 356 12.97 14.70 -9.79
N ARG A 357 13.95 15.59 -9.84
CA ARG A 357 13.96 16.76 -10.73
C ARG A 357 14.16 16.36 -12.19
N MET A 358 15.05 15.42 -12.48
CA MET A 358 15.48 15.06 -13.83
C MET A 358 14.56 14.02 -14.51
N ALA A 359 14.03 13.07 -13.76
CA ALA A 359 13.30 11.95 -14.32
C ALA A 359 12.07 12.35 -15.16
N PRO A 360 11.27 13.37 -14.78
CA PRO A 360 10.15 13.83 -15.62
C PRO A 360 10.59 14.24 -17.03
N GLU A 361 11.70 14.98 -17.12
CA GLU A 361 12.25 15.43 -18.40
C GLU A 361 12.74 14.23 -19.24
N VAL A 362 13.55 13.35 -18.65
CA VAL A 362 14.10 12.17 -19.33
C VAL A 362 12.99 11.22 -19.81
N ILE A 363 11.94 11.03 -19.01
CA ILE A 363 10.79 10.20 -19.38
C ILE A 363 10.00 10.86 -20.53
N SER A 364 9.78 12.18 -20.49
CA SER A 364 8.98 12.90 -21.48
C SER A 364 9.64 12.92 -22.88
N GLN A 365 10.96 12.93 -22.94
CA GLN A 365 11.70 12.87 -24.22
C GLN A 365 11.48 11.53 -24.95
N LYS A 366 11.20 10.44 -24.21
CA LYS A 366 11.07 9.09 -24.77
C LYS A 366 9.64 8.64 -24.99
N SER A 367 8.73 9.11 -24.18
CA SER A 367 7.31 8.72 -24.21
C SER A 367 6.44 9.94 -24.44
N ARG A 368 5.53 9.92 -25.42
CA ARG A 368 4.47 10.93 -25.53
C ARG A 368 3.52 10.80 -24.36
N ILE A 369 3.93 11.31 -23.20
CA ILE A 369 3.07 11.33 -22.01
C ILE A 369 2.28 12.62 -22.05
N TYR A 370 0.97 12.50 -22.33
CA TYR A 370 0.03 13.63 -22.30
C TYR A 370 -0.28 14.13 -20.88
N LYS A 371 0.12 13.38 -19.86
CA LYS A 371 0.03 13.72 -18.44
C LYS A 371 1.43 13.99 -17.93
N GLY A 372 1.59 14.99 -17.06
CA GLY A 372 2.84 15.22 -16.34
C GLY A 372 3.33 13.95 -15.62
N VAL A 373 4.62 13.91 -15.30
CA VAL A 373 5.25 12.85 -14.51
C VAL A 373 5.79 13.50 -13.24
N SER A 374 5.42 12.96 -12.09
CA SER A 374 5.94 13.43 -10.79
C SER A 374 6.30 12.23 -9.91
N ALA A 375 7.14 12.47 -8.89
CA ALA A 375 7.40 11.47 -7.86
C ALA A 375 6.10 11.12 -7.13
N ASN A 376 5.87 9.82 -6.90
CA ASN A 376 4.77 9.32 -6.10
C ASN A 376 5.25 8.96 -4.68
N VAL A 377 4.33 8.52 -3.82
CA VAL A 377 4.62 8.16 -2.43
C VAL A 377 5.73 7.10 -2.29
N ASP A 378 5.86 6.19 -3.26
CA ASP A 378 6.82 5.09 -3.21
C ASP A 378 8.26 5.56 -3.45
N PHE A 379 8.45 6.71 -4.10
CA PHE A 379 9.78 7.25 -4.39
C PHE A 379 10.58 7.54 -3.11
N TYR A 380 9.96 8.16 -2.12
CA TYR A 380 10.64 8.49 -0.86
C TYR A 380 10.39 7.48 0.27
N SER A 381 9.29 6.75 0.27
CA SER A 381 8.94 5.86 1.38
C SER A 381 9.97 4.75 1.59
N GLY A 382 10.49 4.17 0.50
CA GLY A 382 11.55 3.16 0.58
C GLY A 382 12.85 3.71 1.17
N PHE A 383 13.22 4.95 0.82
CA PHE A 383 14.39 5.61 1.38
C PHE A 383 14.22 5.89 2.89
N VAL A 384 13.05 6.37 3.30
CA VAL A 384 12.73 6.53 4.73
C VAL A 384 12.89 5.21 5.47
N TYR A 385 12.30 4.12 4.95
CA TYR A 385 12.39 2.82 5.60
C TYR A 385 13.84 2.31 5.69
N SER A 386 14.65 2.57 4.68
CA SER A 386 16.08 2.21 4.71
C SER A 386 16.84 2.98 5.80
N MET A 387 16.54 4.26 6.02
CA MET A 387 17.15 5.06 7.09
C MET A 387 16.66 4.66 8.50
N LEU A 388 15.47 4.11 8.60
CA LEU A 388 14.92 3.52 9.83
C LEU A 388 15.43 2.09 10.06
N GLU A 389 16.31 1.57 9.21
CA GLU A 389 16.85 0.21 9.25
C GLU A 389 15.75 -0.87 9.22
N ILE A 390 14.67 -0.57 8.53
CA ILE A 390 13.58 -1.52 8.30
C ILE A 390 13.99 -2.47 7.18
N PRO A 391 13.91 -3.80 7.37
CA PRO A 391 14.25 -4.77 6.32
C PRO A 391 13.26 -4.71 5.16
N LEU A 392 13.74 -5.02 3.94
CA LEU A 392 12.95 -4.96 2.70
C LEU A 392 11.67 -5.82 2.76
N GLU A 393 11.73 -6.95 3.45
CA GLU A 393 10.62 -7.87 3.64
C GLU A 393 9.42 -7.23 4.38
N LEU A 394 9.67 -6.15 5.15
CA LEU A 394 8.64 -5.42 5.88
C LEU A 394 8.10 -4.18 5.16
N TYR A 395 8.61 -3.79 4.00
CA TYR A 395 8.15 -2.57 3.31
C TYR A 395 6.67 -2.64 2.93
N THR A 396 6.25 -3.71 2.25
CA THR A 396 4.82 -3.92 1.94
C THR A 396 3.96 -4.23 3.18
N PRO A 397 4.42 -5.04 4.17
CA PRO A 397 3.72 -5.18 5.45
C PRO A 397 3.49 -3.87 6.21
N ILE A 398 4.43 -2.92 6.23
CA ILE A 398 4.21 -1.60 6.85
C ILE A 398 3.10 -0.84 6.12
N PHE A 399 3.09 -0.91 4.80
CA PHE A 399 1.99 -0.35 4.02
C PHE A 399 0.64 -0.98 4.41
N ALA A 400 0.59 -2.31 4.64
CA ALA A 400 -0.60 -3.01 5.11
C ALA A 400 -1.02 -2.59 6.52
N ILE A 401 -0.05 -2.42 7.46
CA ILE A 401 -0.29 -1.94 8.83
C ILE A 401 -1.00 -0.58 8.81
N ALA A 402 -0.65 0.28 7.89
CA ALA A 402 -1.32 1.56 7.72
C ALA A 402 -2.68 1.41 7.04
N ARG A 403 -2.72 0.70 5.91
CA ARG A 403 -3.88 0.63 5.03
C ARG A 403 -5.06 -0.15 5.61
N ILE A 404 -4.84 -1.01 6.59
CA ILE A 404 -5.95 -1.73 7.24
C ILE A 404 -6.99 -0.77 7.85
N VAL A 405 -6.58 0.42 8.27
CA VAL A 405 -7.51 1.45 8.75
C VAL A 405 -8.46 1.90 7.63
N GLY A 406 -7.91 2.23 6.46
CA GLY A 406 -8.70 2.58 5.28
C GLY A 406 -9.60 1.42 4.83
N TRP A 407 -9.10 0.19 4.78
CA TRP A 407 -9.93 -0.98 4.46
C TRP A 407 -11.06 -1.15 5.45
N SER A 408 -10.80 -0.98 6.75
CA SER A 408 -11.81 -1.07 7.81
C SER A 408 -12.90 -0.01 7.63
N ALA A 409 -12.53 1.24 7.37
CA ALA A 409 -13.48 2.31 7.12
C ALA A 409 -14.34 2.02 5.88
N HIS A 410 -13.73 1.59 4.76
CA HIS A 410 -14.45 1.24 3.53
C HIS A 410 -15.33 0.01 3.69
N ARG A 411 -14.93 -0.99 4.49
CA ARG A 411 -15.77 -2.13 4.82
C ARG A 411 -17.02 -1.71 5.60
N ILE A 412 -16.85 -0.88 6.62
CA ILE A 412 -17.96 -0.37 7.43
C ILE A 412 -18.90 0.49 6.57
N GLU A 413 -18.36 1.39 5.74
CA GLU A 413 -19.15 2.20 4.81
C GLU A 413 -19.96 1.33 3.84
N GLU A 414 -19.35 0.27 3.30
CA GLU A 414 -20.02 -0.67 2.39
C GLU A 414 -21.16 -1.41 3.09
N LEU A 415 -20.95 -1.91 4.32
CA LEU A 415 -22.00 -2.59 5.10
C LEU A 415 -23.18 -1.69 5.43
N ILE A 416 -22.94 -0.42 5.73
CA ILE A 416 -24.00 0.55 6.05
C ILE A 416 -24.85 0.87 4.81
N ASN A 417 -24.24 0.91 3.62
CA ASN A 417 -24.91 1.35 2.38
C ASN A 417 -25.21 0.21 1.41
N MET A 418 -24.79 -1.03 1.73
CA MET A 418 -24.94 -2.17 0.85
C MET A 418 -26.39 -2.60 0.70
N ASP A 419 -26.83 -2.63 -0.55
CA ASP A 419 -28.11 -3.25 -0.95
C ASP A 419 -27.93 -4.34 -2.02
N LYS A 420 -26.77 -4.35 -2.70
CA LYS A 420 -26.49 -5.26 -3.81
C LYS A 420 -25.03 -5.72 -3.84
N ILE A 421 -24.83 -6.96 -4.28
CA ILE A 421 -23.50 -7.48 -4.56
C ILE A 421 -22.86 -6.72 -5.74
N ILE A 422 -21.62 -6.32 -5.62
CA ILE A 422 -20.83 -5.69 -6.70
C ILE A 422 -20.55 -6.76 -7.77
N ARG A 423 -21.22 -6.64 -8.91
CA ARG A 423 -21.17 -7.61 -10.01
C ARG A 423 -21.13 -6.92 -11.37
N PRO A 424 -19.93 -6.62 -11.91
CA PRO A 424 -19.83 -6.06 -13.25
C PRO A 424 -20.27 -7.09 -14.31
N ALA A 425 -20.72 -6.61 -15.48
CA ALA A 425 -21.03 -7.45 -16.61
C ALA A 425 -19.78 -7.80 -17.42
N TYR A 426 -19.75 -9.01 -17.98
CA TYR A 426 -18.74 -9.44 -18.94
C TYR A 426 -19.39 -9.83 -20.26
N LYS A 427 -18.82 -9.39 -21.38
CA LYS A 427 -19.25 -9.76 -22.73
C LYS A 427 -18.58 -11.06 -23.14
N SER A 428 -19.37 -12.10 -23.41
CA SER A 428 -18.87 -13.33 -24.02
C SER A 428 -18.57 -13.10 -25.51
N VAL A 429 -17.44 -13.60 -25.97
CA VAL A 429 -17.00 -13.58 -27.37
C VAL A 429 -16.82 -14.99 -27.95
N MET A 430 -17.16 -16.03 -27.16
CA MET A 430 -17.13 -17.41 -27.63
C MET A 430 -18.28 -17.70 -28.61
N GLN A 431 -18.03 -18.67 -29.50
CA GLN A 431 -19.07 -19.24 -30.36
C GLN A 431 -19.79 -20.35 -29.60
N GLU A 432 -21.07 -20.53 -29.88
CA GLU A 432 -21.82 -21.71 -29.39
C GLU A 432 -21.38 -22.93 -30.18
N LEU A 433 -21.08 -24.03 -29.47
CA LEU A 433 -20.66 -25.29 -30.04
C LEU A 433 -21.60 -26.40 -29.56
N GLU A 434 -21.87 -27.37 -30.46
CA GLU A 434 -22.58 -28.55 -30.06
C GLU A 434 -21.66 -29.53 -29.30
N TYR A 435 -22.23 -30.21 -28.29
CA TYR A 435 -21.49 -31.22 -27.54
C TYR A 435 -21.26 -32.46 -28.42
N VAL A 436 -20.01 -32.82 -28.59
CA VAL A 436 -19.59 -34.05 -29.26
C VAL A 436 -19.27 -35.10 -28.17
N PRO A 437 -19.89 -36.33 -28.22
CA PRO A 437 -19.56 -37.39 -27.26
C PRO A 437 -18.07 -37.77 -27.29
N LEU A 438 -17.54 -38.22 -26.16
CA LEU A 438 -16.11 -38.51 -26.00
C LEU A 438 -15.57 -39.47 -27.09
N ASP A 439 -16.34 -40.47 -27.42
CA ASP A 439 -15.95 -41.50 -28.41
C ASP A 439 -16.03 -41.03 -29.88
N GLN A 440 -16.46 -39.80 -30.11
CA GLN A 440 -16.63 -39.18 -31.45
C GLN A 440 -15.71 -38.00 -31.70
N ARG A 441 -14.80 -37.65 -30.77
CA ARG A 441 -13.86 -36.52 -30.87
C ARG A 441 -12.40 -36.97 -31.00
#